data_ccc8d822e785de785704308ec5ddc922
#
_entry.id   ccc8d822e785de785704308ec5ddc922
#
_cell.length_a   1.000
_cell.length_b   1.000
_cell.length_c   1.000
_cell.angle_alpha   90.00
_cell.angle_beta   90.00
_cell.angle_gamma   90.00
#
_symmetry.space_group_name_H-M   'P 1'
#
loop_
_entity.id
_entity.type
_entity.pdbx_description
1 polymer ?
#
loop_
_entity_poly.entity_id
_entity_poly.type
_entity_poly.pdbx_seq_one_letter_code
_entity_poly.pdbx_strand_id
1 'polypeptide(L)'
;MSCIYKGVVIDSELSANSKGGSEMMRQRLIDNMDAEVLEKVAIHLSRPRELYNDVPNIFWCHDLSEDPENQILKDEGWQKFHHFVFVTAWQRDQYIMRFGIPYGKCSVIHNAVEVKYDPQEKDMETIRFVYHTTPHRGLELLVPIFASLAKEFKNIHLDVYSGFEIYGWKNRDEAYKPLYEQIKQHPNMTYHGVKSNDEV
;
A
#
# COMPACT_ATOMS: atom_id res chain seq x y z
N MET A 1 20.67 -2.51 6.61
CA MET A 1 20.70 -1.56 7.75
C MET A 1 19.51 -0.64 7.63
N SER A 2 18.69 -0.55 8.65
CA SER A 2 17.58 0.42 8.70
C SER A 2 18.17 1.81 9.00
N CYS A 3 17.59 2.85 8.43
CA CYS A 3 17.95 4.23 8.70
C CYS A 3 16.79 4.92 9.41
N ILE A 4 17.09 5.70 10.47
CA ILE A 4 16.12 6.63 11.04
C ILE A 4 16.20 7.93 10.26
N TYR A 5 15.07 8.38 9.77
CA TYR A 5 14.91 9.71 9.20
C TYR A 5 13.75 10.41 9.93
N LYS A 6 14.06 11.47 10.68
CA LYS A 6 13.10 12.17 11.56
C LYS A 6 12.25 11.21 12.40
N GLY A 7 12.89 10.21 13.05
CA GLY A 7 12.20 9.23 13.90
C GLY A 7 11.38 8.16 13.18
N VAL A 8 11.30 8.18 11.86
CA VAL A 8 10.63 7.14 11.07
C VAL A 8 11.66 6.19 10.49
N VAL A 9 11.56 4.92 10.89
CA VAL A 9 12.49 3.87 10.46
C VAL A 9 12.16 3.44 9.04
N ILE A 10 13.18 3.46 8.20
CA ILE A 10 13.09 3.00 6.81
C ILE A 10 13.72 1.62 6.72
N ASP A 11 12.99 0.65 6.20
CA ASP A 11 13.61 -0.61 5.80
C ASP A 11 14.51 -0.38 4.58
N SER A 12 15.81 -0.69 4.74
CA SER A 12 16.79 -0.53 3.67
C SER A 12 16.62 -1.52 2.51
N GLU A 13 15.81 -2.57 2.69
CA GLU A 13 15.47 -3.51 1.64
C GLU A 13 14.40 -2.95 0.69
N LEU A 14 13.64 -1.94 1.13
CA LEU A 14 12.74 -1.22 0.26
C LEU A 14 13.56 -0.28 -0.62
N SER A 15 13.43 -0.42 -1.92
CA SER A 15 14.04 0.50 -2.88
C SER A 15 13.67 1.94 -2.52
N ALA A 16 14.65 2.84 -2.52
CA ALA A 16 14.42 4.28 -2.34
C ALA A 16 13.40 4.85 -3.36
N ASN A 17 13.14 4.10 -4.42
CA ASN A 17 12.20 4.43 -5.48
C ASN A 17 10.84 3.74 -5.33
N SER A 18 10.63 2.90 -4.30
CA SER A 18 9.33 2.31 -4.01
C SER A 18 8.32 3.42 -3.67
N LYS A 19 7.22 3.45 -4.42
CA LYS A 19 6.13 4.43 -4.24
C LYS A 19 4.81 3.72 -3.92
N GLY A 20 4.86 2.72 -3.03
CA GLY A 20 3.67 2.04 -2.54
C GLY A 20 2.89 2.90 -1.53
N GLY A 21 1.71 2.45 -1.14
CA GLY A 21 0.84 3.16 -0.19
C GLY A 21 1.51 3.43 1.15
N SER A 22 2.30 2.49 1.66
CA SER A 22 3.03 2.64 2.93
C SER A 22 4.10 3.73 2.86
N GLU A 23 4.86 3.78 1.78
CA GLU A 23 5.89 4.80 1.56
C GLU A 23 5.28 6.20 1.44
N MET A 24 4.12 6.31 0.78
CA MET A 24 3.38 7.58 0.70
C MET A 24 2.87 8.03 2.07
N MET A 25 2.34 7.12 2.88
CA MET A 25 1.89 7.44 4.24
C MET A 25 3.05 7.87 5.12
N ARG A 26 4.21 7.22 4.98
CA ARG A 26 5.44 7.63 5.65
C ARG A 26 5.84 9.05 5.28
N GLN A 27 5.85 9.37 3.98
CA GLN A 27 6.25 10.70 3.53
C GLN A 27 5.29 11.77 4.08
N ARG A 28 3.98 11.51 4.04
CA ARG A 28 2.97 12.41 4.62
C ARG A 28 3.18 12.62 6.12
N LEU A 29 3.53 11.56 6.85
CA LEU A 29 3.83 11.66 8.28
C LEU A 29 5.03 12.59 8.52
N ILE A 30 6.12 12.40 7.76
CA ILE A 30 7.33 13.22 7.88
C ILE A 30 7.05 14.70 7.54
N ASP A 31 6.24 14.95 6.52
CA ASP A 31 5.96 16.30 6.03
C ASP A 31 5.01 17.09 6.95
N ASN A 32 4.18 16.40 7.73
CA ASN A 32 3.12 17.04 8.51
C ASN A 32 3.31 16.93 10.03
N MET A 33 4.24 16.13 10.53
CA MET A 33 4.53 16.05 11.97
C MET A 33 5.69 16.96 12.37
N ASP A 34 5.59 17.47 13.58
CA ASP A 34 6.67 18.22 14.21
C ASP A 34 7.93 17.34 14.33
N ALA A 35 9.05 17.87 13.83
CA ALA A 35 10.36 17.19 13.86
C ALA A 35 10.79 16.86 15.29
N GLU A 36 10.54 17.74 16.27
CA GLU A 36 10.87 17.49 17.67
C GLU A 36 10.11 16.28 18.27
N VAL A 37 8.91 16.01 17.79
CA VAL A 37 8.13 14.84 18.20
C VAL A 37 8.69 13.58 17.54
N LEU A 38 8.97 13.65 16.24
CA LEU A 38 9.51 12.53 15.48
C LEU A 38 10.89 12.08 16.00
N GLU A 39 11.72 13.01 16.46
CA GLU A 39 13.03 12.69 17.04
C GLU A 39 12.97 11.93 18.37
N LYS A 40 11.83 11.95 19.06
CA LYS A 40 11.63 11.28 20.36
C LYS A 40 11.10 9.87 20.26
N VAL A 41 10.82 9.35 19.05
CA VAL A 41 10.22 8.04 18.83
C VAL A 41 10.87 7.34 17.63
N ALA A 42 10.79 6.02 17.60
CA ALA A 42 11.10 5.22 16.41
C ALA A 42 9.81 4.59 15.88
N ILE A 43 9.32 5.07 14.74
CA ILE A 43 8.10 4.58 14.09
C ILE A 43 8.50 3.57 13.03
N HIS A 44 8.18 2.30 13.26
CA HIS A 44 8.45 1.18 12.36
C HIS A 44 7.26 0.94 11.45
N LEU A 45 7.47 1.12 10.16
CA LEU A 45 6.42 0.93 9.16
C LEU A 45 6.37 -0.54 8.73
N SER A 46 5.45 -1.30 9.28
CA SER A 46 5.12 -2.70 9.01
C SER A 46 6.24 -3.73 9.20
N ARG A 47 7.47 -3.49 8.86
CA ARG A 47 8.54 -4.50 8.76
C ARG A 47 9.76 -4.13 9.58
N PRO A 48 9.66 -4.14 10.93
CA PRO A 48 10.78 -3.75 11.78
C PRO A 48 11.93 -4.76 11.66
N ARG A 49 13.14 -4.27 11.32
CA ARG A 49 14.35 -5.07 11.25
C ARG A 49 15.24 -4.85 12.48
N GLU A 50 15.30 -3.63 12.97
CA GLU A 50 16.07 -3.24 14.12
C GLU A 50 15.18 -2.47 15.09
N LEU A 51 15.42 -2.62 16.38
CA LEU A 51 14.73 -1.87 17.43
C LEU A 51 15.75 -0.97 18.14
N TYR A 52 15.27 0.16 18.64
CA TYR A 52 16.08 1.17 19.31
C TYR A 52 15.83 1.11 20.81
N ASN A 53 16.91 1.19 21.60
CA ASN A 53 16.84 1.06 23.06
C ASN A 53 16.66 2.40 23.77
N ASP A 54 16.98 3.51 23.10
CA ASP A 54 17.03 4.86 23.63
C ASP A 54 15.74 5.67 23.38
N VAL A 55 14.85 5.17 22.53
CA VAL A 55 13.57 5.80 22.21
C VAL A 55 12.43 4.77 22.18
N PRO A 56 11.18 5.20 22.43
CA PRO A 56 10.02 4.32 22.26
C PRO A 56 9.87 3.79 20.83
N ASN A 57 9.74 2.45 20.70
CA ASN A 57 9.44 1.81 19.43
C ASN A 57 7.93 1.73 19.23
N ILE A 58 7.42 2.32 18.16
CA ILE A 58 6.02 2.31 17.76
C ILE A 58 5.90 1.47 16.48
N PHE A 59 5.01 0.48 16.47
CA PHE A 59 4.74 -0.33 15.30
C PHE A 59 3.52 0.22 14.57
N TRP A 60 3.72 0.79 13.37
CA TRP A 60 2.64 1.28 12.51
C TRP A 60 2.33 0.25 11.44
N CYS A 61 1.21 -0.46 11.61
CA CYS A 61 0.84 -1.63 10.82
C CYS A 61 0.11 -1.24 9.54
N HIS A 62 0.62 -1.69 8.39
CA HIS A 62 -0.04 -1.55 7.08
C HIS A 62 -0.30 -2.90 6.41
N ASP A 63 0.32 -3.98 6.88
CA ASP A 63 0.17 -5.33 6.35
C ASP A 63 -0.87 -6.14 7.15
N LEU A 64 -1.29 -7.29 6.62
CA LEU A 64 -2.16 -8.22 7.31
C LEU A 64 -1.41 -8.92 8.45
N SER A 65 -2.13 -9.40 9.48
CA SER A 65 -1.54 -10.12 10.60
C SER A 65 -0.85 -11.43 10.18
N GLU A 66 -1.26 -12.01 9.05
CA GLU A 66 -0.72 -13.23 8.45
C GLU A 66 0.60 -13.01 7.71
N ASP A 67 0.98 -11.76 7.42
CA ASP A 67 2.21 -11.47 6.69
C ASP A 67 3.41 -12.13 7.39
N PRO A 68 4.24 -12.89 6.67
CA PRO A 68 5.42 -13.57 7.23
C PRO A 68 6.39 -12.63 7.95
N GLU A 69 6.42 -11.36 7.58
CA GLU A 69 7.30 -10.35 8.18
C GLU A 69 6.89 -10.00 9.63
N ASN A 70 5.69 -10.37 10.05
CA ASN A 70 5.19 -10.15 11.41
C ASN A 70 5.68 -11.19 12.43
N GLN A 71 6.60 -12.09 12.06
CA GLN A 71 7.13 -13.13 12.96
C GLN A 71 7.80 -12.54 14.21
N ILE A 72 8.32 -11.32 14.13
CA ILE A 72 8.91 -10.60 15.27
C ILE A 72 7.92 -10.39 16.43
N LEU A 73 6.60 -10.45 16.16
CA LEU A 73 5.56 -10.28 17.18
C LEU A 73 5.19 -11.58 17.91
N LYS A 74 5.62 -12.74 17.40
CA LYS A 74 5.36 -14.04 18.03
C LYS A 74 6.10 -14.19 19.37
N ASP A 75 5.68 -15.19 20.14
CA ASP A 75 6.31 -15.56 21.41
C ASP A 75 6.54 -14.33 22.32
N GLU A 76 5.47 -13.54 22.46
CA GLU A 76 5.47 -12.28 23.21
C GLU A 76 6.42 -11.19 22.65
N GLY A 77 6.93 -11.36 21.44
CA GLY A 77 7.81 -10.39 20.77
C GLY A 77 7.18 -8.99 20.63
N TRP A 78 5.86 -8.88 20.70
CA TRP A 78 5.14 -7.61 20.77
C TRP A 78 5.53 -6.74 21.98
N GLN A 79 6.05 -7.32 23.06
CA GLN A 79 6.48 -6.58 24.25
C GLN A 79 7.64 -5.62 23.97
N LYS A 80 8.38 -5.85 22.88
CA LYS A 80 9.47 -4.96 22.43
C LYS A 80 8.97 -3.63 21.89
N PHE A 81 7.67 -3.51 21.64
CA PHE A 81 7.05 -2.28 21.16
C PHE A 81 6.27 -1.59 22.28
N HIS A 82 6.38 -0.27 22.30
CA HIS A 82 5.69 0.56 23.28
C HIS A 82 4.22 0.75 22.90
N HIS A 83 3.93 0.87 21.61
CA HIS A 83 2.59 1.08 21.09
C HIS A 83 2.43 0.54 19.66
N PHE A 84 1.18 0.24 19.29
CA PHE A 84 0.79 -0.23 17.98
C PHE A 84 -0.25 0.72 17.37
N VAL A 85 -0.04 1.09 16.12
CA VAL A 85 -0.99 1.90 15.34
C VAL A 85 -1.47 1.06 14.17
N PHE A 86 -2.78 0.92 14.05
CA PHE A 86 -3.46 0.17 13.01
C PHE A 86 -4.28 1.10 12.12
N VAL A 87 -4.42 0.77 10.85
CA VAL A 87 -5.19 1.58 9.90
C VAL A 87 -6.70 1.34 9.98
N THR A 88 -7.14 0.23 10.61
CA THR A 88 -8.55 -0.08 10.86
C THR A 88 -8.74 -0.83 12.18
N ALA A 89 -9.95 -0.78 12.74
CA ALA A 89 -10.32 -1.58 13.91
C ALA A 89 -10.26 -3.09 13.60
N TRP A 90 -10.68 -3.50 12.40
CA TRP A 90 -10.58 -4.89 11.96
C TRP A 90 -9.13 -5.39 12.00
N GLN A 91 -8.19 -4.63 11.43
CA GLN A 91 -6.77 -4.98 11.44
C GLN A 91 -6.24 -5.10 12.88
N ARG A 92 -6.53 -4.12 13.75
CA ARG A 92 -6.18 -4.18 15.19
C ARG A 92 -6.65 -5.49 15.81
N ASP A 93 -7.91 -5.87 15.61
CA ASP A 93 -8.52 -7.03 16.24
C ASP A 93 -7.87 -8.33 15.73
N GLN A 94 -7.49 -8.41 14.44
CA GLN A 94 -6.73 -9.54 13.90
C GLN A 94 -5.35 -9.68 14.56
N TYR A 95 -4.63 -8.58 14.78
CA TYR A 95 -3.33 -8.60 15.46
C TYR A 95 -3.47 -8.96 16.94
N ILE A 96 -4.48 -8.44 17.63
CA ILE A 96 -4.77 -8.81 19.03
C ILE A 96 -5.04 -10.32 19.15
N MET A 97 -5.92 -10.85 18.30
CA MET A 97 -6.25 -12.28 18.31
C MET A 97 -5.04 -13.17 18.01
N ARG A 98 -4.18 -12.74 17.08
CA ARG A 98 -3.07 -13.56 16.61
C ARG A 98 -1.86 -13.52 17.54
N PHE A 99 -1.54 -12.38 18.10
CA PHE A 99 -0.30 -12.14 18.84
C PHE A 99 -0.50 -11.84 20.33
N GLY A 100 -1.73 -11.73 20.81
CA GLY A 100 -2.03 -11.45 22.20
C GLY A 100 -1.65 -10.03 22.64
N ILE A 101 -1.61 -9.07 21.72
CA ILE A 101 -1.26 -7.68 22.02
C ILE A 101 -2.34 -7.09 22.92
N PRO A 102 -2.00 -6.47 24.09
CA PRO A 102 -2.98 -5.83 24.95
C PRO A 102 -3.69 -4.68 24.25
N TYR A 103 -5.02 -4.62 24.39
CA TYR A 103 -5.86 -3.59 23.76
C TYR A 103 -5.38 -2.17 24.09
N GLY A 104 -4.94 -1.92 25.33
CA GLY A 104 -4.44 -0.62 25.78
C GLY A 104 -3.14 -0.16 25.11
N LYS A 105 -2.45 -1.06 24.40
CA LYS A 105 -1.28 -0.71 23.57
C LYS A 105 -1.64 -0.40 22.12
N CYS A 106 -2.91 -0.39 21.75
CA CYS A 106 -3.37 -0.29 20.38
C CYS A 106 -4.15 1.00 20.14
N SER A 107 -3.85 1.69 19.05
CA SER A 107 -4.65 2.79 18.50
C SER A 107 -5.05 2.50 17.06
N VAL A 108 -6.15 3.09 16.63
CA VAL A 108 -6.58 3.06 15.23
C VAL A 108 -6.48 4.48 14.67
N ILE A 109 -5.64 4.64 13.65
CA ILE A 109 -5.47 5.89 12.90
C ILE A 109 -5.59 5.55 11.43
N HIS A 110 -6.67 6.00 10.79
CA HIS A 110 -6.90 5.74 9.38
C HIS A 110 -5.84 6.41 8.49
N ASN A 111 -5.60 5.82 7.31
CA ASN A 111 -4.74 6.45 6.32
C ASN A 111 -5.31 7.79 5.90
N ALA A 112 -4.46 8.80 5.88
CA ALA A 112 -4.80 10.14 5.40
C ALA A 112 -4.70 10.21 3.87
N VAL A 113 -5.57 11.00 3.26
CA VAL A 113 -5.52 11.34 1.83
C VAL A 113 -5.40 12.84 1.70
N GLU A 114 -4.50 13.28 0.86
CA GLU A 114 -4.51 14.67 0.40
C GLU A 114 -5.60 14.81 -0.66
N VAL A 115 -6.59 15.65 -0.38
CA VAL A 115 -7.66 15.89 -1.34
C VAL A 115 -7.14 16.90 -2.37
N LYS A 116 -6.67 16.38 -3.49
CA LYS A 116 -6.41 17.18 -4.70
C LYS A 116 -7.70 17.15 -5.52
N TYR A 117 -8.61 18.08 -5.23
CA TYR A 117 -9.87 18.16 -5.97
C TYR A 117 -9.77 19.23 -7.04
N ASP A 118 -9.64 18.82 -8.27
CA ASP A 118 -9.91 19.63 -9.44
C ASP A 118 -11.21 19.11 -10.07
N PRO A 119 -12.34 19.84 -9.94
CA PRO A 119 -13.62 19.40 -10.48
C PRO A 119 -13.60 19.51 -12.00
N GLN A 120 -13.12 18.47 -12.65
CA GLN A 120 -13.25 18.34 -14.10
C GLN A 120 -14.68 17.90 -14.46
N GLU A 121 -15.20 18.42 -15.54
CA GLU A 121 -16.45 17.90 -16.10
C GLU A 121 -16.26 16.43 -16.47
N LYS A 122 -17.07 15.58 -15.85
CA LYS A 122 -17.06 14.14 -16.14
C LYS A 122 -17.84 13.88 -17.42
N ASP A 123 -17.24 13.12 -18.32
CA ASP A 123 -18.00 12.47 -19.37
C ASP A 123 -19.02 11.53 -18.73
N MET A 124 -20.30 11.88 -18.84
CA MET A 124 -21.39 11.07 -18.28
C MET A 124 -21.90 10.02 -19.28
N GLU A 125 -21.41 10.02 -20.52
CA GLU A 125 -21.80 9.05 -21.54
C GLU A 125 -21.02 7.74 -21.40
N THR A 126 -19.73 7.83 -20.95
CA THR A 126 -18.86 6.66 -20.76
C THR A 126 -18.57 6.43 -19.29
N ILE A 127 -18.89 5.24 -18.78
CA ILE A 127 -18.52 4.82 -17.43
C ILE A 127 -17.08 4.28 -17.47
N ARG A 128 -16.16 4.99 -16.86
CA ARG A 128 -14.75 4.61 -16.79
C ARG A 128 -14.44 3.87 -15.50
N PHE A 129 -13.85 2.67 -15.64
CA PHE A 129 -13.31 1.87 -14.55
C PHE A 129 -11.80 2.01 -14.55
N VAL A 130 -11.20 2.04 -13.37
CA VAL A 130 -9.74 2.14 -13.20
C VAL A 130 -9.23 0.94 -12.41
N TYR A 131 -8.19 0.29 -12.91
CA TYR A 131 -7.36 -0.66 -12.18
C TYR A 131 -5.97 -0.08 -12.02
N HIS A 132 -5.53 0.19 -10.78
CA HIS A 132 -4.30 0.94 -10.50
C HIS A 132 -3.39 0.24 -9.47
N THR A 133 -3.12 -1.04 -9.66
CA THR A 133 -2.24 -1.81 -8.78
C THR A 133 -1.48 -2.88 -9.56
N THR A 134 -0.57 -3.60 -8.85
CA THR A 134 0.18 -4.70 -9.46
C THR A 134 -0.74 -5.83 -9.95
N PRO A 135 -0.40 -6.50 -11.07
CA PRO A 135 -1.33 -7.39 -11.79
C PRO A 135 -1.75 -8.63 -10.98
N HIS A 136 -0.90 -9.12 -10.05
CA HIS A 136 -1.23 -10.27 -9.21
C HIS A 136 -2.39 -10.04 -8.24
N ARG A 137 -2.89 -8.80 -8.15
CA ARG A 137 -4.05 -8.44 -7.31
C ARG A 137 -5.38 -8.60 -8.05
N GLY A 138 -5.48 -9.58 -8.91
CA GLY A 138 -6.73 -10.00 -9.55
C GLY A 138 -6.96 -9.42 -10.94
N LEU A 139 -5.95 -8.83 -11.61
CA LEU A 139 -6.11 -8.34 -12.99
C LEU A 139 -6.51 -9.47 -13.94
N GLU A 140 -5.98 -10.68 -13.75
CA GLU A 140 -6.29 -11.88 -14.53
C GLU A 140 -7.76 -12.31 -14.40
N LEU A 141 -8.41 -11.98 -13.27
CA LEU A 141 -9.83 -12.22 -13.06
C LEU A 141 -10.68 -11.07 -13.63
N LEU A 142 -10.22 -9.83 -13.45
CA LEU A 142 -10.94 -8.63 -13.90
C LEU A 142 -11.09 -8.58 -15.43
N VAL A 143 -10.02 -8.85 -16.18
CA VAL A 143 -10.01 -8.69 -17.64
C VAL A 143 -11.07 -9.55 -18.34
N PRO A 144 -11.20 -10.87 -18.10
CA PRO A 144 -12.25 -11.67 -18.74
C PRO A 144 -13.68 -11.28 -18.27
N ILE A 145 -13.85 -10.89 -17.01
CA ILE A 145 -15.13 -10.41 -16.49
C ILE A 145 -15.51 -9.11 -17.20
N PHE A 146 -14.59 -8.15 -17.29
CA PHE A 146 -14.85 -6.88 -17.96
C PHE A 146 -15.13 -7.07 -19.46
N ALA A 147 -14.40 -7.95 -20.14
CA ALA A 147 -14.63 -8.29 -21.53
C ALA A 147 -16.04 -8.90 -21.76
N SER A 148 -16.55 -9.64 -20.78
CA SER A 148 -17.92 -10.14 -20.82
C SER A 148 -18.94 -9.01 -20.64
N LEU A 149 -18.76 -8.13 -19.66
CA LEU A 149 -19.61 -6.97 -19.44
C LEU A 149 -19.66 -6.03 -20.65
N ALA A 150 -18.53 -5.79 -21.31
CA ALA A 150 -18.45 -4.93 -22.49
C ALA A 150 -19.22 -5.47 -23.71
N LYS A 151 -19.62 -6.74 -23.72
CA LYS A 151 -20.55 -7.27 -24.73
C LYS A 151 -21.97 -6.77 -24.53
N GLU A 152 -22.38 -6.56 -23.29
CA GLU A 152 -23.72 -6.11 -22.91
C GLU A 152 -23.78 -4.58 -22.83
N PHE A 153 -22.78 -3.97 -22.21
CA PHE A 153 -22.70 -2.52 -21.96
C PHE A 153 -21.66 -1.88 -22.88
N LYS A 154 -22.09 -1.10 -23.86
CA LYS A 154 -21.19 -0.48 -24.84
C LYS A 154 -20.53 0.80 -24.36
N ASN A 155 -21.09 1.41 -23.34
CA ASN A 155 -20.65 2.68 -22.76
C ASN A 155 -19.75 2.50 -21.52
N ILE A 156 -19.01 1.40 -21.44
CA ILE A 156 -18.02 1.17 -20.37
C ILE A 156 -16.60 1.11 -20.93
N HIS A 157 -15.64 1.59 -20.15
CA HIS A 157 -14.22 1.53 -20.50
C HIS A 157 -13.37 1.18 -19.27
N LEU A 158 -12.33 0.36 -19.43
CA LEU A 158 -11.39 -0.02 -18.37
C LEU A 158 -10.01 0.54 -18.68
N ASP A 159 -9.53 1.42 -17.82
CA ASP A 159 -8.18 1.94 -17.82
C ASP A 159 -7.32 1.12 -16.84
N VAL A 160 -6.23 0.52 -17.33
CA VAL A 160 -5.35 -0.35 -16.54
C VAL A 160 -3.98 0.29 -16.38
N TYR A 161 -3.68 0.69 -15.15
CA TYR A 161 -2.38 1.20 -14.71
C TYR A 161 -1.73 0.12 -13.84
N SER A 162 -0.85 -0.69 -14.44
CA SER A 162 -0.35 -1.90 -13.76
C SER A 162 1.04 -2.27 -14.19
N GLY A 163 1.82 -2.82 -13.25
CA GLY A 163 3.16 -3.37 -13.45
C GLY A 163 3.91 -3.49 -12.14
N PHE A 164 4.95 -4.32 -12.14
CA PHE A 164 5.85 -4.49 -11.00
C PHE A 164 7.01 -3.49 -11.00
N GLU A 165 7.16 -2.70 -12.05
CA GLU A 165 8.24 -1.70 -12.18
C GLU A 165 8.17 -0.64 -11.08
N ILE A 166 6.96 -0.37 -10.51
CA ILE A 166 6.78 0.51 -9.34
C ILE A 166 7.62 0.09 -8.12
N TYR A 167 7.95 -1.21 -8.02
CA TYR A 167 8.80 -1.77 -6.98
C TYR A 167 10.21 -2.12 -7.48
N GLY A 168 10.55 -1.78 -8.71
CA GLY A 168 11.83 -2.16 -9.34
C GLY A 168 11.89 -3.64 -9.78
N TRP A 169 10.78 -4.38 -9.75
CA TRP A 169 10.72 -5.81 -10.06
C TRP A 169 10.24 -6.09 -11.50
N LYS A 170 10.79 -5.40 -12.43
CA LYS A 170 10.39 -5.47 -13.86
C LYS A 170 10.33 -6.89 -14.43
N ASN A 171 11.20 -7.79 -13.98
CA ASN A 171 11.22 -9.18 -14.45
C ASN A 171 9.94 -9.96 -14.12
N ARG A 172 9.18 -9.53 -13.09
CA ARG A 172 7.91 -10.17 -12.73
C ARG A 172 6.78 -9.87 -13.71
N ASP A 173 6.90 -8.82 -14.50
CA ASP A 173 5.93 -8.46 -15.54
C ASP A 173 5.92 -9.45 -16.72
N GLU A 174 6.99 -10.23 -16.92
CA GLU A 174 7.09 -11.21 -18.00
C GLU A 174 5.90 -12.19 -18.02
N ALA A 175 5.51 -12.68 -16.85
CA ALA A 175 4.38 -13.61 -16.72
C ALA A 175 3.02 -12.98 -17.11
N TYR A 176 2.92 -11.66 -17.08
CA TYR A 176 1.67 -10.91 -17.34
C TYR A 176 1.62 -10.30 -18.74
N LYS A 177 2.69 -10.40 -19.54
CA LYS A 177 2.71 -9.88 -20.92
C LYS A 177 1.54 -10.36 -21.79
N PRO A 178 1.16 -11.65 -21.78
CA PRO A 178 0.00 -12.09 -22.56
C PRO A 178 -1.30 -11.39 -22.15
N LEU A 179 -1.48 -11.14 -20.84
CA LEU A 179 -2.63 -10.42 -20.31
C LEU A 179 -2.62 -8.95 -20.75
N TYR A 180 -1.47 -8.30 -20.71
CA TYR A 180 -1.32 -6.92 -21.17
C TYR A 180 -1.63 -6.79 -22.68
N GLU A 181 -1.20 -7.74 -23.51
CA GLU A 181 -1.54 -7.76 -24.94
C GLU A 181 -3.04 -7.98 -25.16
N GLN A 182 -3.69 -8.83 -24.37
CA GLN A 182 -5.14 -9.00 -24.40
C GLN A 182 -5.87 -7.69 -24.12
N ILE A 183 -5.43 -6.93 -23.11
CA ILE A 183 -6.01 -5.61 -22.77
C ILE A 183 -5.82 -4.64 -23.94
N LYS A 184 -4.63 -4.55 -24.52
CA LYS A 184 -4.33 -3.64 -25.65
C LYS A 184 -5.15 -3.93 -26.90
N GLN A 185 -5.56 -5.18 -27.12
CA GLN A 185 -6.36 -5.59 -28.26
C GLN A 185 -7.86 -5.39 -28.06
N HIS A 186 -8.30 -5.13 -26.83
CA HIS A 186 -9.73 -4.99 -26.52
C HIS A 186 -10.21 -3.55 -26.72
N PRO A 187 -11.30 -3.31 -27.49
CA PRO A 187 -11.75 -1.94 -27.84
C PRO A 187 -12.18 -1.10 -26.62
N ASN A 188 -12.63 -1.73 -25.55
CA ASN A 188 -13.10 -1.06 -24.33
C ASN A 188 -12.08 -1.09 -23.19
N MET A 189 -10.82 -1.39 -23.45
CA MET A 189 -9.76 -1.41 -22.46
C MET A 189 -8.54 -0.63 -22.95
N THR A 190 -7.83 0.03 -22.04
CA THR A 190 -6.54 0.68 -22.33
C THR A 190 -5.51 0.28 -21.29
N TYR A 191 -4.36 -0.21 -21.74
CA TYR A 191 -3.20 -0.48 -20.89
C TYR A 191 -2.23 0.69 -20.91
N HIS A 192 -2.07 1.35 -19.77
CA HIS A 192 -1.21 2.54 -19.61
C HIS A 192 0.17 2.21 -19.03
N GLY A 193 0.41 0.95 -18.61
CA GLY A 193 1.63 0.59 -17.90
C GLY A 193 1.69 1.14 -16.48
N VAL A 194 2.91 1.33 -15.97
CA VAL A 194 3.13 1.98 -14.67
C VAL A 194 3.15 3.49 -14.85
N LYS A 195 2.36 4.18 -14.04
CA LYS A 195 2.26 5.63 -13.98
C LYS A 195 2.46 6.13 -12.55
N SER A 196 2.85 7.38 -12.41
CA SER A 196 2.86 8.06 -11.10
C SER A 196 1.45 8.33 -10.61
N ASN A 197 1.29 8.54 -9.30
CA ASN A 197 -0.02 8.85 -8.73
C ASN A 197 -0.60 10.19 -9.21
N ASP A 198 0.24 11.09 -9.71
CA ASP A 198 -0.20 12.39 -10.27
C ASP A 198 -0.67 12.25 -11.73
N GLU A 199 -0.40 11.09 -12.38
CA GLU A 199 -0.81 10.80 -13.76
C GLU A 199 -2.06 9.88 -13.83
N VAL A 200 -2.48 9.30 -12.69
CA VAL A 200 -3.65 8.42 -12.57
C VAL A 200 -4.83 9.21 -12.03
#